data_53b33f5eebbeab1a2766e04bfd0b8eb5
#
_entry.id   53b33f5eebbeab1a2766e04bfd0b8eb5
#
_cell.length_a   1.000
_cell.length_b   1.000
_cell.length_c   1.000
_cell.angle_alpha   90.00
_cell.angle_beta   90.00
_cell.angle_gamma   90.00
#
_symmetry.space_group_name_H-M   'P 1'
#
loop_
_entity.id
_entity.type
_entity.pdbx_description
1 polymer ?
#
loop_
_entity_poly.entity_id
_entity_poly.type
_entity_poly.pdbx_seq_one_letter_code
_entity_poly.pdbx_strand_id
1 'polypeptide(L)'
;MQPLVLLPAVDVAGGQAVQLVQGRAGSEKVFGDPAAAAQRWADAGAEWIHLVDLDAAFGRGDNAAVIAEIVGGLGLAVELSGGIRDDASLERALATGCARVNIGTAALERPEWCEQIISSHGDRIAIGLDVRGSRLAARGWTREGGDLTETLSRLDDAGCARFVVTDVASDGMLAGPNVALLERVCAATDKPVVASGGISSLSDIARLAEMVGLGVEGAIIGTALYVGNFTLSEALAAARLSTARFSTASSSTAKSRTAKSSAAGSDASDAPGGEVADGHGAR
;
A
#
# COMPACT_ATOMS: atom_id res chain seq x y z
N MET A 1 -0.76 -15.74 7.12
CA MET A 1 -0.78 -14.53 6.28
C MET A 1 -1.70 -13.53 6.96
N GLN A 2 -1.29 -12.28 7.12
CA GLN A 2 -2.15 -11.24 7.71
C GLN A 2 -3.25 -10.86 6.68
N PRO A 3 -4.46 -10.45 7.12
CA PRO A 3 -5.48 -9.97 6.20
C PRO A 3 -5.08 -8.63 5.58
N LEU A 4 -5.63 -8.31 4.41
CA LEU A 4 -5.47 -7.00 3.78
C LEU A 4 -5.97 -5.90 4.74
N VAL A 5 -5.12 -4.92 5.04
CA VAL A 5 -5.47 -3.76 5.88
C VAL A 5 -6.25 -2.74 5.04
N LEU A 6 -7.40 -2.29 5.53
CA LEU A 6 -8.18 -1.26 4.85
C LEU A 6 -7.98 0.09 5.56
N LEU A 7 -7.64 1.12 4.78
CA LEU A 7 -7.45 2.49 5.23
C LEU A 7 -8.52 3.38 4.58
N PRO A 8 -9.68 3.61 5.23
CA PRO A 8 -10.61 4.65 4.77
C PRO A 8 -9.90 6.01 4.69
N ALA A 9 -10.07 6.71 3.56
CA ALA A 9 -9.48 8.03 3.38
C ALA A 9 -10.35 9.13 4.01
N VAL A 10 -9.70 10.11 4.63
CA VAL A 10 -10.31 11.37 5.07
C VAL A 10 -9.43 12.50 4.56
N ASP A 11 -9.88 13.13 3.47
CA ASP A 11 -9.20 14.28 2.88
C ASP A 11 -9.81 15.56 3.48
N VAL A 12 -8.95 16.47 3.94
CA VAL A 12 -9.37 17.72 4.59
C VAL A 12 -8.96 18.92 3.74
N ALA A 13 -9.94 19.74 3.36
CA ALA A 13 -9.72 21.03 2.70
C ALA A 13 -10.66 22.08 3.29
N GLY A 14 -10.11 23.25 3.67
CA GLY A 14 -10.88 24.34 4.30
C GLY A 14 -11.63 23.88 5.56
N GLY A 15 -11.05 22.95 6.33
CA GLY A 15 -11.68 22.40 7.53
C GLY A 15 -12.85 21.44 7.27
N GLN A 16 -13.05 20.99 6.03
CA GLN A 16 -14.13 20.08 5.65
C GLN A 16 -13.56 18.75 5.11
N ALA A 17 -14.28 17.66 5.36
CA ALA A 17 -14.01 16.39 4.67
C ALA A 17 -14.46 16.51 3.21
N VAL A 18 -13.54 16.17 2.29
CA VAL A 18 -13.79 16.28 0.86
C VAL A 18 -13.33 15.04 0.12
N GLN A 19 -13.75 14.90 -1.14
CA GLN A 19 -13.16 13.99 -2.10
C GLN A 19 -12.85 14.73 -3.38
N LEU A 20 -11.68 14.46 -3.96
CA LEU A 20 -11.26 15.04 -5.23
C LEU A 20 -11.61 14.11 -6.40
N VAL A 21 -11.80 14.68 -7.58
CA VAL A 21 -11.85 13.94 -8.84
C VAL A 21 -10.46 13.99 -9.47
N GLN A 22 -9.80 12.85 -9.60
CA GLN A 22 -8.43 12.74 -10.12
C GLN A 22 -7.45 13.71 -9.45
N GLY A 23 -7.55 13.87 -8.13
CA GLY A 23 -6.67 14.75 -7.34
C GLY A 23 -6.67 16.23 -7.74
N ARG A 24 -7.66 16.70 -8.53
CA ARG A 24 -7.66 18.06 -9.05
C ARG A 24 -8.15 19.04 -7.98
N ALA A 25 -7.31 20.03 -7.66
CA ALA A 25 -7.75 21.16 -6.86
C ALA A 25 -8.90 21.90 -7.56
N GLY A 26 -9.94 22.27 -6.79
CA GLY A 26 -11.16 22.90 -7.30
C GLY A 26 -12.25 21.90 -7.73
N SER A 27 -12.02 20.60 -7.59
CA SER A 27 -13.03 19.56 -7.84
C SER A 27 -13.62 18.98 -6.54
N GLU A 28 -13.37 19.65 -5.40
CA GLU A 28 -13.71 19.16 -4.07
C GLU A 28 -15.23 18.95 -3.94
N LYS A 29 -15.64 17.73 -3.65
CA LYS A 29 -17.00 17.40 -3.21
C LYS A 29 -16.98 17.29 -1.70
N VAL A 30 -17.77 18.13 -1.03
CA VAL A 30 -17.82 18.22 0.43
C VAL A 30 -18.70 17.12 1.02
N PHE A 31 -18.21 16.49 2.11
CA PHE A 31 -18.90 15.45 2.85
C PHE A 31 -19.09 15.77 4.35
N GLY A 32 -18.85 17.01 4.75
CA GLY A 32 -19.12 17.53 6.08
C GLY A 32 -17.90 17.58 6.99
N ASP A 33 -18.11 17.37 8.27
CA ASP A 33 -17.08 17.46 9.30
C ASP A 33 -16.08 16.28 9.21
N PRO A 34 -14.75 16.53 9.16
CA PRO A 34 -13.76 15.48 8.99
C PRO A 34 -13.57 14.61 10.24
N ALA A 35 -13.76 15.18 11.46
CA ALA A 35 -13.68 14.38 12.69
C ALA A 35 -14.87 13.40 12.76
N ALA A 36 -16.07 13.87 12.38
CA ALA A 36 -17.25 13.00 12.29
C ALA A 36 -17.08 11.93 11.19
N ALA A 37 -16.41 12.24 10.07
CA ALA A 37 -16.10 11.24 9.05
C ALA A 37 -15.14 10.17 9.58
N ALA A 38 -14.06 10.59 10.22
CA ALA A 38 -13.07 9.68 10.82
C ALA A 38 -13.69 8.80 11.90
N GLN A 39 -14.54 9.37 12.77
CA GLN A 39 -15.25 8.61 13.82
C GLN A 39 -16.18 7.55 13.22
N ARG A 40 -16.93 7.88 12.15
CA ARG A 40 -17.76 6.87 11.44
C ARG A 40 -16.95 5.67 10.94
N TRP A 41 -15.74 5.89 10.47
CA TRP A 41 -14.87 4.80 10.04
C TRP A 41 -14.37 3.98 11.23
N ALA A 42 -14.03 4.62 12.35
CA ALA A 42 -13.68 3.95 13.59
C ALA A 42 -14.84 3.09 14.11
N ASP A 43 -16.05 3.63 14.16
CA ASP A 43 -17.27 2.93 14.60
C ASP A 43 -17.62 1.76 13.68
N ALA A 44 -17.28 1.86 12.39
CA ALA A 44 -17.47 0.79 11.41
C ALA A 44 -16.39 -0.31 11.46
N GLY A 45 -15.40 -0.18 12.35
CA GLY A 45 -14.36 -1.18 12.60
C GLY A 45 -13.06 -0.98 11.85
N ALA A 46 -12.76 0.24 11.38
CA ALA A 46 -11.44 0.58 10.87
C ALA A 46 -10.37 0.39 11.95
N GLU A 47 -9.23 -0.17 11.58
CA GLU A 47 -8.02 -0.21 12.41
C GLU A 47 -7.05 0.91 12.05
N TRP A 48 -7.15 1.38 10.80
CA TRP A 48 -6.37 2.46 10.21
C TRP A 48 -7.26 3.44 9.48
N ILE A 49 -6.83 4.71 9.39
CA ILE A 49 -7.31 5.68 8.40
C ILE A 49 -6.12 6.30 7.65
N HIS A 50 -6.37 6.72 6.41
CA HIS A 50 -5.48 7.59 5.65
C HIS A 50 -6.03 9.02 5.70
N LEU A 51 -5.32 9.92 6.40
CA LEU A 51 -5.73 11.30 6.66
C LEU A 51 -4.86 12.25 5.85
N VAL A 52 -5.47 13.11 5.04
CA VAL A 52 -4.73 14.00 4.12
C VAL A 52 -5.07 15.47 4.39
N ASP A 53 -4.05 16.29 4.63
CA ASP A 53 -4.16 17.75 4.61
C ASP A 53 -3.97 18.25 3.18
N LEU A 54 -5.08 18.50 2.47
CA LEU A 54 -5.04 18.95 1.09
C LEU A 54 -4.59 20.41 0.96
N ASP A 55 -4.90 21.26 1.93
CA ASP A 55 -4.46 22.67 1.87
C ASP A 55 -2.95 22.76 2.02
N ALA A 56 -2.36 21.96 2.93
CA ALA A 56 -0.91 21.85 3.04
C ALA A 56 -0.28 21.20 1.79
N ALA A 57 -0.92 20.18 1.21
CA ALA A 57 -0.47 19.54 -0.01
C ALA A 57 -0.40 20.50 -1.19
N PHE A 58 -1.40 21.36 -1.35
CA PHE A 58 -1.49 22.36 -2.42
C PHE A 58 -0.83 23.70 -2.08
N GLY A 59 -0.31 23.89 -0.85
CA GLY A 59 0.33 25.13 -0.42
C GLY A 59 -0.64 26.29 -0.27
N ARG A 60 -1.90 26.01 0.13
CA ARG A 60 -2.98 27.00 0.33
C ARG A 60 -3.23 27.34 1.81
N GLY A 61 -2.40 26.84 2.70
CA GLY A 61 -2.56 26.90 4.15
C GLY A 61 -2.39 25.53 4.77
N ASP A 62 -3.01 25.27 5.91
CA ASP A 62 -3.05 23.96 6.56
C ASP A 62 -4.33 23.76 7.37
N ASN A 63 -4.59 22.49 7.75
CA ASN A 63 -5.66 22.09 8.64
C ASN A 63 -5.11 21.51 9.95
N ALA A 64 -3.96 22.00 10.42
CA ALA A 64 -3.20 21.40 11.53
C ALA A 64 -4.03 21.19 12.80
N ALA A 65 -4.91 22.13 13.16
CA ALA A 65 -5.76 21.99 14.35
C ALA A 65 -6.76 20.82 14.21
N VAL A 66 -7.43 20.72 13.07
CA VAL A 66 -8.37 19.63 12.76
C VAL A 66 -7.66 18.28 12.69
N ILE A 67 -6.48 18.23 12.06
CA ILE A 67 -5.65 17.02 11.99
C ILE A 67 -5.26 16.55 13.39
N ALA A 68 -4.79 17.47 14.25
CA ALA A 68 -4.41 17.13 15.62
C ALA A 68 -5.60 16.64 16.46
N GLU A 69 -6.79 17.24 16.29
CA GLU A 69 -8.01 16.80 16.93
C GLU A 69 -8.39 15.37 16.51
N ILE A 70 -8.37 15.09 15.20
CA ILE A 70 -8.70 13.76 14.66
C ILE A 70 -7.72 12.73 15.20
N VAL A 71 -6.41 12.96 15.08
CA VAL A 71 -5.38 12.01 15.51
C VAL A 71 -5.44 11.77 17.03
N GLY A 72 -5.63 12.83 17.82
CA GLY A 72 -5.71 12.72 19.27
C GLY A 72 -7.01 12.13 19.81
N GLY A 73 -8.11 12.24 19.06
CA GLY A 73 -9.45 11.77 19.45
C GLY A 73 -9.77 10.34 19.03
N LEU A 74 -9.07 9.79 18.05
CA LEU A 74 -9.32 8.45 17.53
C LEU A 74 -8.45 7.40 18.23
N GLY A 75 -9.07 6.28 18.60
CA GLY A 75 -8.37 5.12 19.18
C GLY A 75 -7.80 4.15 18.13
N LEU A 76 -7.47 4.63 16.92
CA LEU A 76 -6.97 3.81 15.81
C LEU A 76 -5.70 4.42 15.19
N ALA A 77 -5.01 3.64 14.35
CA ALA A 77 -3.79 4.10 13.70
C ALA A 77 -4.10 5.08 12.56
N VAL A 78 -3.32 6.16 12.48
CA VAL A 78 -3.44 7.17 11.43
C VAL A 78 -2.18 7.20 10.57
N GLU A 79 -2.36 7.05 9.26
CA GLU A 79 -1.36 7.40 8.25
C GLU A 79 -1.65 8.83 7.78
N LEU A 80 -0.77 9.76 8.15
CA LEU A 80 -0.94 11.19 7.84
C LEU A 80 -0.17 11.57 6.57
N SER A 81 -0.84 12.26 5.67
CA SER A 81 -0.29 12.77 4.41
C SER A 81 -0.64 14.24 4.19
N GLY A 82 0.03 14.87 3.23
CA GLY A 82 -0.24 16.25 2.83
C GLY A 82 0.77 17.25 3.36
N GLY A 83 1.47 17.95 2.47
CA GLY A 83 2.33 19.08 2.77
C GLY A 83 3.63 18.81 3.54
N ILE A 84 3.99 17.55 3.77
CA ILE A 84 5.21 17.15 4.51
C ILE A 84 6.39 17.18 3.54
N ARG A 85 7.30 18.19 3.70
CA ARG A 85 8.38 18.42 2.73
C ARG A 85 9.70 18.94 3.31
N ASP A 86 9.77 19.07 4.64
CA ASP A 86 10.95 19.48 5.40
C ASP A 86 10.85 19.01 6.86
N ASP A 87 11.94 19.17 7.62
CA ASP A 87 12.01 18.73 9.02
C ASP A 87 10.90 19.37 9.86
N ALA A 88 10.62 20.64 9.69
CA ALA A 88 9.61 21.33 10.48
C ALA A 88 8.20 20.80 10.22
N SER A 89 7.85 20.48 8.97
CA SER A 89 6.57 19.87 8.63
C SER A 89 6.50 18.40 9.05
N LEU A 90 7.61 17.67 8.99
CA LEU A 90 7.71 16.29 9.47
C LEU A 90 7.54 16.22 10.99
N GLU A 91 8.26 17.05 11.75
CA GLU A 91 8.16 17.12 13.20
C GLU A 91 6.74 17.47 13.66
N ARG A 92 6.09 18.44 13.02
CA ARG A 92 4.68 18.76 13.32
C ARG A 92 3.76 17.59 13.07
N ALA A 93 3.91 16.90 11.95
CA ALA A 93 3.11 15.72 11.62
C ALA A 93 3.32 14.60 12.64
N LEU A 94 4.57 14.28 12.98
CA LEU A 94 4.90 13.25 13.95
C LEU A 94 4.45 13.61 15.38
N ALA A 95 4.46 14.90 15.74
CA ALA A 95 4.01 15.41 17.05
C ALA A 95 2.50 15.27 17.27
N THR A 96 1.70 15.09 16.21
CA THR A 96 0.27 14.78 16.33
C THR A 96 0.02 13.43 17.01
N GLY A 97 1.00 12.53 17.00
CA GLY A 97 0.86 11.15 17.48
C GLY A 97 0.37 10.18 16.39
N CYS A 98 0.31 10.60 15.11
CA CYS A 98 -0.02 9.70 14.01
C CYS A 98 0.92 8.48 14.00
N ALA A 99 0.44 7.33 13.57
CA ALA A 99 1.23 6.10 13.56
C ALA A 99 2.36 6.17 12.54
N ARG A 100 2.11 6.75 11.36
CA ARG A 100 3.11 7.00 10.31
C ARG A 100 2.75 8.21 9.46
N VAL A 101 3.73 8.76 8.77
CA VAL A 101 3.55 9.81 7.77
C VAL A 101 3.82 9.27 6.37
N ASN A 102 3.05 9.73 5.39
CA ASN A 102 3.24 9.40 3.98
C ASN A 102 3.86 10.60 3.23
N ILE A 103 5.08 10.42 2.72
CA ILE A 103 5.85 11.43 2.02
C ILE A 103 5.68 11.23 0.50
N GLY A 104 5.01 12.15 -0.16
CA GLY A 104 4.81 12.11 -1.62
C GLY A 104 5.89 12.91 -2.36
N THR A 105 5.51 14.06 -2.90
CA THR A 105 6.35 14.93 -3.76
C THR A 105 7.77 15.16 -3.24
N ALA A 106 7.95 15.33 -1.92
CA ALA A 106 9.26 15.59 -1.34
C ALA A 106 10.25 14.43 -1.51
N ALA A 107 9.78 13.19 -1.61
CA ALA A 107 10.63 12.02 -1.89
C ALA A 107 11.27 12.09 -3.29
N LEU A 108 10.64 12.83 -4.21
CA LEU A 108 11.13 13.04 -5.57
C LEU A 108 11.99 14.31 -5.71
N GLU A 109 11.60 15.37 -5.01
CA GLU A 109 12.25 16.68 -5.13
C GLU A 109 13.45 16.85 -4.19
N ARG A 110 13.51 16.10 -3.09
CA ARG A 110 14.53 16.16 -2.04
C ARG A 110 15.03 14.76 -1.65
N PRO A 111 15.65 14.02 -2.58
CA PRO A 111 16.03 12.62 -2.37
C PRO A 111 16.93 12.41 -1.14
N GLU A 112 17.95 13.25 -0.95
CA GLU A 112 18.88 13.16 0.19
C GLU A 112 18.16 13.35 1.54
N TRP A 113 17.26 14.33 1.62
CA TRP A 113 16.42 14.55 2.80
C TRP A 113 15.52 13.35 3.07
N CYS A 114 14.91 12.79 2.01
CA CYS A 114 14.06 11.63 2.12
C CYS A 114 14.81 10.42 2.68
N GLU A 115 16.02 10.14 2.20
CA GLU A 115 16.90 9.08 2.70
C GLU A 115 17.26 9.27 4.17
N GLN A 116 17.55 10.52 4.60
CA GLN A 116 17.83 10.84 6.00
C GLN A 116 16.62 10.54 6.91
N ILE A 117 15.41 10.95 6.52
CA ILE A 117 14.22 10.72 7.34
C ILE A 117 13.81 9.24 7.37
N ILE A 118 13.98 8.50 6.28
CA ILE A 118 13.80 7.05 6.25
C ILE A 118 14.73 6.39 7.27
N SER A 119 16.03 6.71 7.23
CA SER A 119 17.01 6.17 8.18
C SER A 119 16.71 6.54 9.64
N SER A 120 16.23 7.77 9.89
CA SER A 120 16.00 8.28 11.25
C SER A 120 14.70 7.82 11.89
N HIS A 121 13.66 7.57 11.09
CA HIS A 121 12.30 7.32 11.58
C HIS A 121 11.75 5.93 11.22
N GLY A 122 12.43 5.17 10.33
CA GLY A 122 12.09 3.78 10.01
C GLY A 122 10.62 3.57 9.63
N ASP A 123 9.94 2.69 10.36
CA ASP A 123 8.55 2.29 10.10
C ASP A 123 7.52 3.43 10.17
N ARG A 124 7.91 4.58 10.73
CA ARG A 124 7.06 5.78 10.77
C ARG A 124 7.02 6.54 9.46
N ILE A 125 7.84 6.18 8.46
CA ILE A 125 7.87 6.79 7.14
C ILE A 125 7.31 5.79 6.12
N ALA A 126 6.28 6.23 5.39
CA ALA A 126 5.82 5.63 4.15
C ALA A 126 6.14 6.56 2.99
N ILE A 127 6.41 6.03 1.80
CA ILE A 127 6.65 6.83 0.61
C ILE A 127 5.49 6.68 -0.38
N GLY A 128 4.86 7.81 -0.69
CA GLY A 128 3.80 7.90 -1.69
C GLY A 128 4.37 7.99 -3.10
N LEU A 129 3.99 7.05 -3.93
CA LEU A 129 4.34 6.96 -5.35
C LEU A 129 3.08 7.15 -6.19
N ASP A 130 2.85 8.36 -6.65
CA ASP A 130 1.74 8.68 -7.54
C ASP A 130 2.15 8.37 -8.97
N VAL A 131 1.53 7.36 -9.60
CA VAL A 131 1.99 6.78 -10.87
C VAL A 131 1.03 7.12 -12.00
N ARG A 132 1.59 7.56 -13.11
CA ARG A 132 0.90 7.73 -14.39
C ARG A 132 1.62 6.93 -15.47
N GLY A 133 1.10 5.75 -15.80
CA GLY A 133 1.77 4.80 -16.71
C GLY A 133 3.03 4.19 -16.08
N SER A 134 4.22 4.63 -16.54
CA SER A 134 5.53 4.24 -15.99
C SER A 134 6.26 5.38 -15.28
N ARG A 135 5.65 6.57 -15.24
CA ARG A 135 6.25 7.78 -14.69
C ARG A 135 5.58 8.17 -13.38
N LEU A 136 6.36 8.77 -12.49
CA LEU A 136 5.87 9.37 -11.28
C LEU A 136 5.30 10.77 -11.54
N ALA A 137 4.28 11.13 -10.77
CA ALA A 137 3.68 12.45 -10.75
C ALA A 137 4.02 13.15 -9.43
N ALA A 138 4.20 14.46 -9.48
CA ALA A 138 4.54 15.30 -8.34
C ALA A 138 3.66 16.55 -8.30
N ARG A 139 3.65 17.24 -7.14
CA ARG A 139 2.95 18.52 -6.92
C ARG A 139 1.47 18.48 -7.30
N GLY A 140 0.72 17.57 -6.67
CA GLY A 140 -0.70 17.39 -6.99
C GLY A 140 -0.90 16.97 -8.46
N TRP A 141 0.05 16.13 -8.96
CA TRP A 141 0.05 15.53 -10.29
C TRP A 141 0.21 16.49 -11.47
N THR A 142 0.69 17.71 -11.19
CA THR A 142 0.91 18.76 -12.21
C THR A 142 2.29 18.70 -12.85
N ARG A 143 3.23 17.95 -12.25
CA ARG A 143 4.60 17.77 -12.74
C ARG A 143 4.96 16.31 -12.84
N GLU A 144 5.89 16.00 -13.74
CA GLU A 144 6.51 14.69 -13.84
C GLU A 144 7.63 14.55 -12.79
N GLY A 145 7.66 13.42 -12.08
CA GLY A 145 8.55 13.16 -10.96
C GLY A 145 9.67 12.16 -11.23
N GLY A 146 9.81 11.68 -12.46
CA GLY A 146 10.86 10.73 -12.85
C GLY A 146 10.33 9.33 -13.17
N ASP A 147 11.25 8.38 -13.33
CA ASP A 147 10.93 6.98 -13.59
C ASP A 147 10.56 6.24 -12.30
N LEU A 148 9.52 5.41 -12.37
CA LEU A 148 9.02 4.64 -11.22
C LEU A 148 10.06 3.63 -10.73
N THR A 149 10.67 2.88 -11.66
CA THR A 149 11.57 1.78 -11.30
C THR A 149 12.87 2.28 -10.68
N GLU A 150 13.46 3.34 -11.24
CA GLU A 150 14.66 3.98 -10.70
C GLU A 150 14.41 4.55 -9.30
N THR A 151 13.27 5.24 -9.13
CA THR A 151 12.90 5.83 -7.83
C THR A 151 12.63 4.75 -6.78
N LEU A 152 11.91 3.69 -7.15
CA LEU A 152 11.61 2.57 -6.28
C LEU A 152 12.90 1.90 -5.78
N SER A 153 13.83 1.58 -6.70
CA SER A 153 15.13 0.98 -6.34
C SER A 153 15.92 1.84 -5.37
N ARG A 154 16.03 3.14 -5.63
CA ARG A 154 16.74 4.08 -4.74
C ARG A 154 16.13 4.13 -3.34
N LEU A 155 14.81 4.17 -3.24
CA LEU A 155 14.12 4.23 -1.94
C LEU A 155 14.18 2.90 -1.19
N ASP A 156 14.19 1.79 -1.92
CA ASP A 156 14.37 0.45 -1.36
C ASP A 156 15.79 0.28 -0.78
N ASP A 157 16.81 0.72 -1.52
CA ASP A 157 18.21 0.77 -1.08
C ASP A 157 18.39 1.69 0.16
N ALA A 158 17.63 2.77 0.26
CA ALA A 158 17.60 3.66 1.43
C ALA A 158 16.90 3.03 2.65
N GLY A 159 16.29 1.85 2.53
CA GLY A 159 15.62 1.13 3.60
C GLY A 159 14.19 1.62 3.87
N CYS A 160 13.48 2.13 2.85
CA CYS A 160 12.08 2.51 2.97
C CYS A 160 11.25 1.36 3.55
N ALA A 161 10.42 1.66 4.56
CA ALA A 161 9.65 0.63 5.26
C ALA A 161 8.43 0.15 4.46
N ARG A 162 7.82 1.01 3.62
CA ARG A 162 6.66 0.70 2.78
C ARG A 162 6.41 1.75 1.71
N PHE A 163 5.67 1.36 0.69
CA PHE A 163 5.23 2.24 -0.40
C PHE A 163 3.70 2.36 -0.44
N VAL A 164 3.20 3.58 -0.63
CA VAL A 164 1.80 3.84 -0.96
C VAL A 164 1.74 4.14 -2.45
N VAL A 165 1.13 3.27 -3.23
CA VAL A 165 1.12 3.35 -4.70
C VAL A 165 -0.25 3.79 -5.20
N THR A 166 -0.33 5.00 -5.75
CA THR A 166 -1.56 5.57 -6.32
C THR A 166 -1.51 5.51 -7.84
N ASP A 167 -2.49 4.86 -8.47
CA ASP A 167 -2.72 5.05 -9.90
C ASP A 167 -3.52 6.34 -10.14
N VAL A 168 -2.82 7.38 -10.59
CA VAL A 168 -3.39 8.72 -10.83
C VAL A 168 -4.55 8.70 -11.84
N ALA A 169 -4.52 7.78 -12.80
CA ALA A 169 -5.56 7.69 -13.83
C ALA A 169 -6.87 7.14 -13.28
N SER A 170 -6.80 6.26 -12.30
CA SER A 170 -7.95 5.58 -11.69
C SER A 170 -8.47 6.29 -10.44
N ASP A 171 -7.67 7.18 -9.82
CA ASP A 171 -8.02 7.79 -8.54
C ASP A 171 -9.29 8.66 -8.64
N GLY A 172 -10.24 8.40 -7.73
CA GLY A 172 -11.55 9.06 -7.71
C GLY A 172 -12.50 8.65 -8.85
N MET A 173 -12.11 7.75 -9.76
CA MET A 173 -12.87 7.39 -10.96
C MET A 173 -13.75 6.15 -10.79
N LEU A 174 -13.62 5.41 -9.68
CA LEU A 174 -14.37 4.17 -9.44
C LEU A 174 -14.24 3.14 -10.59
N ALA A 175 -13.02 3.04 -11.16
CA ALA A 175 -12.74 2.21 -12.33
C ALA A 175 -12.09 0.85 -12.00
N GLY A 176 -11.91 0.56 -10.72
CA GLY A 176 -11.14 -0.57 -10.20
C GLY A 176 -9.66 -0.21 -9.97
N PRO A 177 -8.94 -0.97 -9.11
CA PRO A 177 -7.51 -0.77 -8.86
C PRO A 177 -6.67 -1.22 -10.05
N ASN A 178 -5.53 -0.57 -10.28
CA ASN A 178 -4.59 -0.95 -11.31
C ASN A 178 -3.72 -2.15 -10.86
N VAL A 179 -4.28 -3.35 -10.99
CA VAL A 179 -3.62 -4.60 -10.58
C VAL A 179 -2.28 -4.80 -11.27
N ALA A 180 -2.18 -4.48 -12.57
CA ALA A 180 -0.94 -4.65 -13.32
C ALA A 180 0.18 -3.71 -12.82
N LEU A 181 -0.16 -2.51 -12.37
CA LEU A 181 0.79 -1.61 -11.70
C LEU A 181 1.26 -2.21 -10.38
N LEU A 182 0.33 -2.69 -9.54
CA LEU A 182 0.65 -3.28 -8.24
C LEU A 182 1.52 -4.54 -8.39
N GLU A 183 1.19 -5.44 -9.33
CA GLU A 183 2.01 -6.62 -9.65
C GLU A 183 3.45 -6.22 -10.03
N ARG A 184 3.59 -5.21 -10.87
CA ARG A 184 4.90 -4.69 -11.30
C ARG A 184 5.69 -4.09 -10.14
N VAL A 185 5.05 -3.33 -9.25
CA VAL A 185 5.71 -2.75 -8.07
C VAL A 185 6.11 -3.84 -7.08
N CYS A 186 5.21 -4.76 -6.74
CA CYS A 186 5.50 -5.87 -5.84
C CYS A 186 6.58 -6.84 -6.37
N ALA A 187 6.76 -6.93 -7.68
CA ALA A 187 7.84 -7.69 -8.28
C ALA A 187 9.21 -6.98 -8.20
N ALA A 188 9.21 -5.66 -7.98
CA ALA A 188 10.42 -4.83 -7.96
C ALA A 188 10.92 -4.51 -6.53
N THR A 189 10.15 -4.83 -5.49
CA THR A 189 10.54 -4.62 -4.07
C THR A 189 10.00 -5.74 -3.19
N ASP A 190 10.66 -6.00 -2.07
CA ASP A 190 10.17 -6.88 -0.99
C ASP A 190 9.43 -6.10 0.12
N LYS A 191 9.32 -4.78 -0.02
CA LYS A 191 8.65 -3.93 0.97
C LYS A 191 7.12 -3.99 0.80
N PRO A 192 6.39 -3.85 1.91
CA PRO A 192 4.94 -3.75 1.90
C PRO A 192 4.42 -2.64 0.97
N VAL A 193 3.38 -2.93 0.21
CA VAL A 193 2.73 -2.00 -0.71
C VAL A 193 1.29 -1.75 -0.27
N VAL A 194 0.92 -0.48 -0.13
CA VAL A 194 -0.47 -0.04 0.08
C VAL A 194 -1.02 0.44 -1.27
N ALA A 195 -2.09 -0.21 -1.73
CA ALA A 195 -2.76 0.17 -2.97
C ALA A 195 -3.65 1.40 -2.78
N SER A 196 -3.61 2.34 -3.72
CA SER A 196 -4.44 3.54 -3.71
C SER A 196 -4.99 3.86 -5.10
N GLY A 197 -6.22 4.37 -5.14
CA GLY A 197 -6.90 4.80 -6.36
C GLY A 197 -7.75 3.71 -7.02
N GLY A 198 -8.92 4.12 -7.52
CA GLY A 198 -9.80 3.34 -8.37
C GLY A 198 -10.75 2.36 -7.70
N ILE A 199 -10.52 1.93 -6.47
CA ILE A 199 -11.34 0.93 -5.77
C ILE A 199 -12.82 1.34 -5.79
N SER A 200 -13.69 0.45 -6.27
CA SER A 200 -15.10 0.75 -6.54
C SER A 200 -16.09 -0.30 -6.04
N SER A 201 -15.64 -1.52 -5.75
CA SER A 201 -16.50 -2.66 -5.44
C SER A 201 -15.87 -3.62 -4.42
N LEU A 202 -16.69 -4.50 -3.82
CA LEU A 202 -16.21 -5.58 -2.96
C LEU A 202 -15.34 -6.60 -3.72
N SER A 203 -15.56 -6.77 -5.02
CA SER A 203 -14.70 -7.61 -5.86
C SER A 203 -13.29 -7.04 -6.02
N ASP A 204 -13.14 -5.70 -6.02
CA ASP A 204 -11.82 -5.07 -6.02
C ASP A 204 -11.07 -5.34 -4.72
N ILE A 205 -11.78 -5.25 -3.57
CA ILE A 205 -11.21 -5.59 -2.25
C ILE A 205 -10.77 -7.06 -2.22
N ALA A 206 -11.61 -7.96 -2.70
CA ALA A 206 -11.29 -9.38 -2.77
C ALA A 206 -10.05 -9.64 -3.64
N ARG A 207 -9.95 -8.95 -4.79
CA ARG A 207 -8.79 -9.03 -5.69
C ARG A 207 -7.51 -8.55 -5.04
N LEU A 208 -7.54 -7.41 -4.33
CA LEU A 208 -6.38 -6.90 -3.59
C LEU A 208 -5.98 -7.82 -2.44
N ALA A 209 -6.95 -8.44 -1.76
CA ALA A 209 -6.69 -9.42 -0.70
C ALA A 209 -5.99 -10.69 -1.22
N GLU A 210 -6.23 -11.10 -2.47
CA GLU A 210 -5.48 -12.17 -3.13
C GLU A 210 -4.01 -11.80 -3.40
N MET A 211 -3.70 -10.50 -3.51
CA MET A 211 -2.35 -9.99 -3.75
C MET A 211 -1.52 -9.83 -2.47
N VAL A 212 -2.07 -10.11 -1.28
CA VAL A 212 -1.32 -10.06 -0.02
C VAL A 212 -0.08 -10.96 -0.07
N GLY A 213 -0.18 -12.12 -0.73
CA GLY A 213 0.95 -13.03 -0.95
C GLY A 213 2.03 -12.49 -1.89
N LEU A 214 1.74 -11.43 -2.65
CA LEU A 214 2.68 -10.75 -3.54
C LEU A 214 3.35 -9.54 -2.91
N GLY A 215 2.84 -9.04 -1.75
CA GLY A 215 3.39 -7.89 -1.06
C GLY A 215 2.40 -6.74 -0.83
N VAL A 216 1.16 -6.84 -1.29
CA VAL A 216 0.13 -5.82 -0.99
C VAL A 216 -0.32 -5.98 0.47
N GLU A 217 0.06 -5.05 1.34
CA GLU A 217 -0.32 -5.09 2.77
C GLU A 217 -1.67 -4.44 3.04
N GLY A 218 -2.07 -3.44 2.24
CA GLY A 218 -3.27 -2.66 2.51
C GLY A 218 -3.84 -1.95 1.29
N ALA A 219 -4.99 -1.30 1.51
CA ALA A 219 -5.71 -0.55 0.48
C ALA A 219 -6.35 0.72 1.06
N ILE A 220 -6.08 1.86 0.43
CA ILE A 220 -6.73 3.14 0.74
C ILE A 220 -8.04 3.20 -0.05
N ILE A 221 -9.14 3.48 0.64
CA ILE A 221 -10.47 3.54 0.05
C ILE A 221 -11.09 4.91 0.33
N GLY A 222 -11.22 5.72 -0.70
CA GLY A 222 -11.85 7.03 -0.64
C GLY A 222 -13.30 7.01 -1.14
N THR A 223 -13.50 7.54 -2.33
CA THR A 223 -14.79 7.86 -2.96
C THR A 223 -15.84 6.74 -2.82
N ALA A 224 -15.47 5.48 -3.01
CA ALA A 224 -16.42 4.35 -2.97
C ALA A 224 -17.18 4.25 -1.63
N LEU A 225 -16.52 4.53 -0.50
CA LEU A 225 -17.15 4.56 0.82
C LEU A 225 -18.07 5.78 0.99
N TYR A 226 -17.65 6.94 0.48
CA TYR A 226 -18.44 8.17 0.61
C TYR A 226 -19.70 8.18 -0.26
N VAL A 227 -19.65 7.54 -1.42
CA VAL A 227 -20.85 7.43 -2.30
C VAL A 227 -21.70 6.19 -1.99
N GLY A 228 -21.27 5.34 -1.04
CA GLY A 228 -22.03 4.20 -0.57
C GLY A 228 -22.08 3.02 -1.54
N ASN A 229 -21.05 2.80 -2.35
CA ASN A 229 -20.95 1.62 -3.21
C ASN A 229 -20.94 0.32 -2.38
N PHE A 230 -20.39 0.39 -1.19
CA PHE A 230 -20.41 -0.64 -0.15
C PHE A 230 -20.11 0.01 1.20
N THR A 231 -20.41 -0.70 2.27
CA THR A 231 -20.04 -0.29 3.63
C THR A 231 -18.64 -0.77 3.99
N LEU A 232 -17.98 -0.08 4.94
CA LEU A 232 -16.66 -0.51 5.43
C LEU A 232 -16.72 -1.92 6.04
N SER A 233 -17.79 -2.25 6.76
CA SER A 233 -17.98 -3.58 7.36
C SER A 233 -18.03 -4.68 6.29
N GLU A 234 -18.71 -4.46 5.16
CA GLU A 234 -18.71 -5.39 4.01
C GLU A 234 -17.31 -5.53 3.40
N ALA A 235 -16.60 -4.42 3.24
CA ALA A 235 -15.23 -4.41 2.72
C ALA A 235 -14.26 -5.18 3.63
N LEU A 236 -14.35 -4.99 4.95
CA LEU A 236 -13.56 -5.74 5.94
C LEU A 236 -13.86 -7.24 5.89
N ALA A 237 -15.13 -7.62 5.73
CA ALA A 237 -15.52 -9.01 5.57
C ALA A 237 -14.97 -9.61 4.27
N ALA A 238 -15.03 -8.89 3.14
CA ALA A 238 -14.48 -9.31 1.85
C ALA A 238 -12.96 -9.53 1.91
N ALA A 239 -12.23 -8.61 2.53
CA ALA A 239 -10.78 -8.70 2.73
C ALA A 239 -10.38 -9.96 3.51
N ARG A 240 -11.07 -10.26 4.62
CA ARG A 240 -10.80 -11.43 5.47
C ARG A 240 -11.10 -12.76 4.77
N LEU A 241 -12.22 -12.85 4.06
CA LEU A 241 -12.66 -14.08 3.37
C LEU A 241 -11.69 -14.47 2.25
N SER A 242 -11.23 -13.52 1.46
CA SER A 242 -10.33 -13.77 0.33
C SER A 242 -8.93 -14.16 0.80
N THR A 243 -8.38 -13.50 1.82
CA THR A 243 -7.08 -13.87 2.42
C THR A 243 -7.12 -15.30 2.98
N ALA A 244 -8.21 -15.70 3.65
CA ALA A 244 -8.37 -17.05 4.20
C ALA A 244 -8.40 -18.13 3.11
N ARG A 245 -9.12 -17.89 2.00
CA ARG A 245 -9.19 -18.82 0.85
C ARG A 245 -7.83 -19.04 0.20
N PHE A 246 -7.05 -17.99 0.01
CA PHE A 246 -5.72 -18.07 -0.60
C PHE A 246 -4.73 -18.83 0.29
N SER A 247 -4.79 -18.62 1.61
CA SER A 247 -3.95 -19.35 2.57
C SER A 247 -4.22 -20.86 2.56
N THR A 248 -5.49 -21.28 2.45
CA THR A 248 -5.86 -22.71 2.38
C THR A 248 -5.48 -23.34 1.05
N ALA A 249 -5.62 -22.64 -0.07
CA ALA A 249 -5.23 -23.13 -1.39
C ALA A 249 -3.71 -23.33 -1.51
N SER A 250 -2.91 -22.39 -1.02
CA SER A 250 -1.45 -22.48 -1.02
C SER A 250 -0.94 -23.64 -0.15
N SER A 251 -1.57 -23.92 0.99
CA SER A 251 -1.20 -25.04 1.87
C SER A 251 -1.57 -26.40 1.28
N SER A 252 -2.64 -26.51 0.48
CA SER A 252 -3.04 -27.74 -0.19
C SER A 252 -2.10 -28.09 -1.35
N THR A 253 -1.63 -27.08 -2.10
CA THR A 253 -0.69 -27.26 -3.22
C THR A 253 0.71 -27.67 -2.73
N ALA A 254 1.15 -27.14 -1.58
CA ALA A 254 2.42 -27.54 -0.96
C ALA A 254 2.37 -29.00 -0.46
N LYS A 255 1.27 -29.44 0.16
CA LYS A 255 1.08 -30.84 0.58
C LYS A 255 1.02 -31.82 -0.60
N SER A 256 0.47 -31.42 -1.75
CA SER A 256 0.43 -32.26 -2.96
C SER A 256 1.81 -32.42 -3.61
N ARG A 257 2.68 -31.42 -3.52
CA ARG A 257 4.07 -31.50 -4.03
C ARG A 257 4.98 -32.40 -3.17
N THR A 258 4.85 -32.31 -1.85
CA THR A 258 5.59 -33.19 -0.92
C THR A 258 5.15 -34.66 -1.02
N ALA A 259 3.84 -34.91 -1.22
CA ALA A 259 3.36 -36.30 -1.41
C ALA A 259 3.82 -36.93 -2.74
N LYS A 260 3.98 -36.13 -3.82
CA LYS A 260 4.54 -36.63 -5.09
C LYS A 260 6.06 -36.88 -5.05
N SER A 261 6.80 -36.14 -4.24
CA SER A 261 8.26 -36.35 -4.08
C SER A 261 8.60 -37.61 -3.26
N SER A 262 7.73 -38.01 -2.30
CA SER A 262 7.93 -39.21 -1.49
C SER A 262 7.51 -40.49 -2.20
N ALA A 263 6.71 -40.43 -3.28
CA ALA A 263 6.30 -41.60 -4.07
C ALA A 263 7.30 -41.97 -5.21
N ALA A 264 8.29 -41.12 -5.51
CA ALA A 264 9.27 -41.37 -6.58
C ALA A 264 10.61 -41.94 -6.09
N GLY A 265 10.71 -42.29 -4.80
CA GLY A 265 11.98 -42.75 -4.16
C GLY A 265 12.07 -44.21 -3.78
N SER A 266 11.18 -45.11 -4.25
CA SER A 266 11.19 -46.51 -3.87
C SER A 266 11.12 -47.46 -5.08
N ASP A 267 12.09 -47.40 -6.01
CA ASP A 267 12.32 -48.47 -6.98
C ASP A 267 13.74 -48.32 -7.56
N ALA A 268 14.73 -48.87 -6.86
CA ALA A 268 16.03 -49.23 -7.42
C ALA A 268 16.85 -50.01 -6.38
N SER A 269 16.55 -51.32 -6.18
CA SER A 269 17.51 -52.29 -5.71
C SER A 269 17.01 -53.66 -6.16
N ASP A 270 17.54 -54.15 -7.29
CA ASP A 270 17.91 -55.56 -7.48
C ASP A 270 18.54 -55.72 -8.87
N ALA A 271 19.82 -56.03 -8.87
CA ALA A 271 20.42 -56.86 -9.91
C ALA A 271 21.76 -57.43 -9.43
N PRO A 272 21.98 -58.74 -9.62
CA PRO A 272 23.07 -59.46 -8.99
C PRO A 272 24.37 -59.44 -9.81
N GLY A 273 25.44 -59.89 -9.13
CA GLY A 273 26.81 -59.87 -9.57
C GLY A 273 27.16 -60.79 -10.79
N GLY A 274 28.32 -60.58 -11.35
CA GLY A 274 28.99 -61.32 -12.41
C GLY A 274 30.42 -60.85 -12.53
N GLU A 275 31.25 -61.64 -12.14
CA GLU A 275 32.58 -62.11 -12.10
C GLU A 275 33.52 -61.69 -13.24
N VAL A 276 34.74 -61.31 -12.81
CA VAL A 276 36.12 -61.63 -13.30
C VAL A 276 36.50 -61.50 -14.79
N ALA A 277 37.53 -60.73 -15.09
CA ALA A 277 38.82 -61.25 -15.56
C ALA A 277 39.78 -60.15 -16.05
N ASP A 278 41.01 -60.28 -15.58
CA ASP A 278 42.34 -59.91 -16.03
C ASP A 278 42.56 -59.36 -17.43
N GLY A 279 43.57 -58.49 -17.51
CA GLY A 279 44.36 -58.37 -18.72
C GLY A 279 45.12 -57.03 -18.92
N HIS A 280 46.32 -56.97 -18.39
CA HIS A 280 47.60 -56.48 -18.92
C HIS A 280 47.61 -55.43 -20.06
N GLY A 281 48.47 -54.44 -19.88
CA GLY A 281 49.37 -54.04 -20.96
C GLY A 281 49.57 -52.54 -21.20
N ALA A 282 50.61 -52.07 -20.60
CA ALA A 282 51.65 -51.14 -21.08
C ALA A 282 51.39 -50.23 -22.32
N ARG A 283 51.48 -48.97 -22.16
CA ARG A 283 52.57 -48.02 -22.53
C ARG A 283 52.17 -46.62 -22.24
#